data_678bc7798eaf3cd712c36d21e0feced2
#
_entry.id   678bc7798eaf3cd712c36d21e0feced2
#
_cell.length_a   1.000
_cell.length_b   1.000
_cell.length_c   1.000
_cell.angle_alpha   90.00
_cell.angle_beta   90.00
_cell.angle_gamma   90.00
#
_symmetry.space_group_name_H-M   'P 1'
#
loop_
_entity.id
_entity.type
_entity.pdbx_description
1 polymer ?
#
loop_
_entity_poly.entity_id
_entity_poly.type
_entity_poly.pdbx_seq_one_letter_code
_entity_poly.pdbx_strand_id
1 'polypeptide(L)'
;MLCKFLSRKRKGNAELIRATMLVFYSIVLVVIGVSMKYTKVLKNNIDDTIVSSGLAATLVDQDTYSSEEKLYINKYDSLRVFENCMKANLGINEFVDDAIDIDTVDFGNRLIGDKARVIEYRIYNVFNGTPAKVVPSDDPKLQPIVLAEEKGAEIVKCVYKDGTWKSDAIVASTPDYIEDYHISYYENDLDETIDQTSIYVELEIPIKTLHGQIKGIIRQKKLFSVDKVL
;
A
#
# COMPACT_ATOMS: atom_id res chain seq x y z
N MET A 1 15.54 -57.20 49.13
CA MET A 1 15.15 -55.74 49.40
C MET A 1 15.87 -54.74 48.52
N LEU A 2 17.14 -54.91 48.12
CA LEU A 2 17.88 -53.97 47.27
C LEU A 2 17.23 -53.69 45.85
N CYS A 3 16.71 -54.74 45.20
CA CYS A 3 16.08 -54.57 43.87
C CYS A 3 14.83 -53.69 43.87
N LYS A 4 14.03 -53.66 44.96
CA LYS A 4 12.87 -52.76 45.05
C LYS A 4 13.27 -51.28 45.23
N PHE A 5 14.41 -51.03 45.88
CA PHE A 5 14.90 -49.67 46.10
C PHE A 5 15.49 -49.06 44.82
N LEU A 6 16.18 -49.84 44.01
CA LEU A 6 16.75 -49.44 42.73
C LEU A 6 15.63 -49.18 41.67
N SER A 7 14.56 -49.99 41.70
CA SER A 7 13.41 -49.80 40.83
C SER A 7 12.64 -48.50 41.15
N ARG A 8 12.55 -48.10 42.43
CA ARG A 8 11.91 -46.85 42.86
C ARG A 8 12.70 -45.60 42.46
N LYS A 9 14.06 -45.65 42.56
CA LYS A 9 14.94 -44.57 42.09
C LYS A 9 14.87 -44.36 40.57
N ARG A 10 14.79 -45.45 39.79
CA ARG A 10 14.63 -45.34 38.31
C ARG A 10 13.29 -44.73 37.89
N LYS A 11 12.19 -45.07 38.58
CA LYS A 11 10.85 -44.46 38.32
C LYS A 11 10.85 -42.97 38.63
N GLY A 12 11.40 -42.54 39.77
CA GLY A 12 11.47 -41.11 40.14
C GLY A 12 12.29 -40.29 39.15
N ASN A 13 13.39 -40.80 38.62
CA ASN A 13 14.16 -40.09 37.58
C ASN A 13 13.42 -39.99 36.25
N ALA A 14 12.64 -40.99 35.84
CA ALA A 14 11.86 -40.95 34.64
C ALA A 14 10.67 -39.93 34.73
N GLU A 15 10.05 -39.83 35.89
CA GLU A 15 9.00 -38.86 36.16
C GLU A 15 9.55 -37.42 36.17
N LEU A 16 10.72 -37.19 36.76
CA LEU A 16 11.39 -35.91 36.75
C LEU A 16 11.73 -35.47 35.33
N ILE A 17 12.28 -36.40 34.51
CA ILE A 17 12.59 -36.09 33.09
C ILE A 17 11.32 -35.72 32.32
N ARG A 18 10.22 -36.44 32.52
CA ARG A 18 8.91 -36.12 31.87
C ARG A 18 8.41 -34.74 32.29
N ALA A 19 8.43 -34.41 33.58
CA ALA A 19 8.02 -33.13 34.10
C ALA A 19 8.87 -31.98 33.51
N THR A 20 10.20 -32.17 33.45
CA THR A 20 11.10 -31.18 32.86
C THR A 20 10.84 -30.99 31.38
N MET A 21 10.60 -32.07 30.63
CA MET A 21 10.20 -31.98 29.22
C MET A 21 8.89 -31.23 29.02
N LEU A 22 7.88 -31.50 29.84
CA LEU A 22 6.58 -30.79 29.78
C LEU A 22 6.73 -29.27 30.01
N VAL A 23 7.54 -28.92 31.04
CA VAL A 23 7.82 -27.49 31.30
C VAL A 23 8.55 -26.86 30.13
N PHE A 24 9.55 -27.52 29.55
CA PHE A 24 10.26 -27.03 28.38
C PHE A 24 9.32 -26.82 27.18
N TYR A 25 8.46 -27.79 26.84
CA TYR A 25 7.49 -27.65 25.77
C TYR A 25 6.50 -26.52 26.04
N SER A 26 6.06 -26.34 27.28
CA SER A 26 5.17 -25.23 27.65
C SER A 26 5.84 -23.88 27.42
N ILE A 27 7.10 -23.72 27.79
CA ILE A 27 7.87 -22.49 27.54
C ILE A 27 8.00 -22.22 26.04
N VAL A 28 8.35 -23.24 25.26
CA VAL A 28 8.47 -23.11 23.79
C VAL A 28 7.14 -22.68 23.16
N LEU A 29 6.02 -23.28 23.58
CA LEU A 29 4.70 -22.90 23.07
C LEU A 29 4.33 -21.46 23.42
N VAL A 30 4.64 -21.01 24.65
CA VAL A 30 4.43 -19.61 25.06
C VAL A 30 5.28 -18.66 24.21
N VAL A 31 6.55 -18.96 24.00
CA VAL A 31 7.45 -18.13 23.18
C VAL A 31 6.93 -18.03 21.74
N ILE A 32 6.51 -19.15 21.15
CA ILE A 32 5.91 -19.15 19.80
C ILE A 32 4.62 -18.29 19.78
N GLY A 33 3.73 -18.48 20.75
CA GLY A 33 2.46 -17.73 20.81
C GLY A 33 2.68 -16.21 20.94
N VAL A 34 3.63 -15.80 21.78
CA VAL A 34 4.00 -14.39 21.95
C VAL A 34 4.59 -13.83 20.65
N SER A 35 5.47 -14.58 19.99
CA SER A 35 6.09 -14.17 18.73
C SER A 35 5.08 -14.00 17.61
N MET A 36 4.09 -14.91 17.51
CA MET A 36 3.00 -14.78 16.53
C MET A 36 2.16 -13.53 16.75
N LYS A 37 1.78 -13.25 18.01
CA LYS A 37 1.03 -12.01 18.33
C LYS A 37 1.84 -10.77 17.97
N TYR A 38 3.12 -10.78 18.29
CA TYR A 38 3.99 -9.64 18.04
C TYR A 38 4.16 -9.35 16.54
N THR A 39 4.34 -10.40 15.73
CA THR A 39 4.41 -10.29 14.27
C THR A 39 3.09 -9.74 13.69
N LYS A 40 1.95 -10.18 14.24
CA LYS A 40 0.64 -9.68 13.81
C LYS A 40 0.47 -8.19 14.12
N VAL A 41 0.84 -7.75 15.33
CA VAL A 41 0.77 -6.33 15.70
C VAL A 41 1.69 -5.49 14.82
N LEU A 42 2.91 -5.96 14.56
CA LEU A 42 3.84 -5.28 13.69
C LEU A 42 3.29 -5.14 12.26
N LYS A 43 2.72 -6.22 11.72
CA LYS A 43 2.09 -6.20 10.40
C LYS A 43 0.93 -5.20 10.34
N ASN A 44 0.08 -5.15 11.37
CA ASN A 44 -1.03 -4.20 11.43
C ASN A 44 -0.51 -2.75 11.49
N ASN A 45 0.51 -2.46 12.31
CA ASN A 45 1.12 -1.13 12.37
C ASN A 45 1.69 -0.68 11.02
N ILE A 46 2.33 -1.60 10.29
CA ILE A 46 2.83 -1.32 8.94
C ILE A 46 1.65 -1.05 8.01
N ASP A 47 0.61 -1.88 8.05
CA ASP A 47 -0.58 -1.72 7.20
C ASP A 47 -1.30 -0.40 7.47
N ASP A 48 -1.51 -0.04 8.74
CA ASP A 48 -2.12 1.23 9.16
C ASP A 48 -1.28 2.45 8.71
N THR A 49 0.05 2.32 8.78
CA THR A 49 0.95 3.38 8.30
C THR A 49 0.90 3.52 6.79
N ILE A 50 0.86 2.42 6.05
CA ILE A 50 0.71 2.45 4.59
C ILE A 50 -0.62 3.11 4.21
N VAL A 51 -1.71 2.76 4.91
CA VAL A 51 -3.02 3.38 4.70
C VAL A 51 -2.97 4.88 4.95
N SER A 52 -2.46 5.32 6.09
CA SER A 52 -2.38 6.74 6.41
C SER A 52 -1.47 7.52 5.46
N SER A 53 -0.34 6.93 5.06
CA SER A 53 0.60 7.55 4.11
C SER A 53 0.02 7.60 2.70
N GLY A 54 -0.69 6.54 2.27
CA GLY A 54 -1.40 6.50 0.99
C GLY A 54 -2.50 7.56 0.91
N LEU A 55 -3.33 7.67 1.96
CA LEU A 55 -4.36 8.70 2.03
C LEU A 55 -3.76 10.12 2.04
N ALA A 56 -2.66 10.35 2.74
CA ALA A 56 -1.97 11.64 2.69
C ALA A 56 -1.41 11.95 1.29
N ALA A 57 -0.98 10.93 0.56
CA ALA A 57 -0.44 11.07 -0.79
C ALA A 57 -1.51 11.29 -1.87
N THR A 58 -2.80 10.99 -1.57
CA THR A 58 -3.93 11.29 -2.48
C THR A 58 -4.36 12.75 -2.45
N LEU A 59 -3.62 13.63 -1.76
CA LEU A 59 -3.91 15.06 -1.78
C LEU A 59 -3.87 15.59 -3.23
N VAL A 60 -5.01 16.13 -3.62
CA VAL A 60 -5.20 16.72 -4.95
C VAL A 60 -4.43 18.02 -5.05
N ASP A 61 -3.86 18.27 -6.20
CA ASP A 61 -3.29 19.58 -6.54
C ASP A 61 -4.41 20.64 -6.58
N GLN A 62 -4.44 21.52 -5.57
CA GLN A 62 -5.48 22.54 -5.43
C GLN A 62 -5.45 23.59 -6.55
N ASP A 63 -4.27 23.88 -7.09
CA ASP A 63 -4.12 24.85 -8.16
C ASP A 63 -4.76 24.31 -9.46
N THR A 64 -4.54 23.05 -9.78
CA THR A 64 -5.16 22.36 -10.91
C THR A 64 -6.67 22.20 -10.70
N TYR A 65 -7.10 21.83 -9.46
CA TYR A 65 -8.51 21.70 -9.16
C TYR A 65 -9.26 23.05 -9.30
N SER A 66 -8.68 24.14 -8.79
CA SER A 66 -9.29 25.47 -8.85
C SER A 66 -9.34 26.05 -10.27
N SER A 67 -8.40 25.68 -11.13
CA SER A 67 -8.32 26.21 -12.50
C SER A 67 -9.09 25.37 -13.53
N GLU A 68 -9.10 24.05 -13.35
CA GLU A 68 -9.64 23.12 -14.36
C GLU A 68 -10.79 22.23 -13.84
N GLU A 69 -11.14 22.31 -12.55
CA GLU A 69 -12.14 21.46 -11.87
C GLU A 69 -11.80 19.95 -11.97
N LYS A 70 -10.50 19.62 -12.10
CA LYS A 70 -10.03 18.24 -12.26
C LYS A 70 -9.32 17.76 -11.00
N LEU A 71 -9.69 16.58 -10.53
CA LEU A 71 -8.96 15.88 -9.48
C LEU A 71 -7.66 15.32 -10.05
N TYR A 72 -6.57 16.05 -9.84
CA TYR A 72 -5.24 15.68 -10.32
C TYR A 72 -4.29 15.45 -9.17
N ILE A 73 -3.59 14.32 -9.19
CA ILE A 73 -2.53 13.99 -8.25
C ILE A 73 -1.19 14.19 -8.96
N ASN A 74 -0.39 15.13 -8.43
CA ASN A 74 0.96 15.35 -8.92
C ASN A 74 1.87 14.19 -8.52
N LYS A 75 2.48 13.53 -9.51
CA LYS A 75 3.26 12.30 -9.31
C LYS A 75 4.47 12.49 -8.39
N TYR A 76 5.17 13.61 -8.48
CA TYR A 76 6.36 13.88 -7.67
C TYR A 76 6.01 14.23 -6.22
N ASP A 77 4.99 15.06 -6.03
CA ASP A 77 4.55 15.47 -4.71
C ASP A 77 3.89 14.31 -3.96
N SER A 78 3.08 13.54 -4.64
CA SER A 78 2.41 12.36 -4.09
C SER A 78 3.41 11.34 -3.54
N LEU A 79 4.39 10.93 -4.34
CA LEU A 79 5.42 9.99 -3.91
C LEU A 79 6.24 10.56 -2.75
N ARG A 80 6.64 11.83 -2.83
CA ARG A 80 7.38 12.52 -1.75
C ARG A 80 6.59 12.56 -0.44
N VAL A 81 5.30 12.88 -0.48
CA VAL A 81 4.44 12.90 0.70
C VAL A 81 4.32 11.50 1.28
N PHE A 82 4.08 10.49 0.43
CA PHE A 82 4.02 9.09 0.83
C PHE A 82 5.28 8.66 1.58
N GLU A 83 6.45 8.84 0.97
CA GLU A 83 7.74 8.48 1.58
C GLU A 83 7.99 9.21 2.90
N ASN A 84 7.71 10.52 2.96
CA ASN A 84 7.90 11.31 4.18
C ASN A 84 7.00 10.83 5.33
N CYS A 85 5.75 10.50 5.04
CA CYS A 85 4.83 9.94 6.03
C CYS A 85 5.31 8.55 6.51
N MET A 86 5.77 7.69 5.61
CA MET A 86 6.35 6.40 5.96
C MET A 86 7.61 6.53 6.82
N LYS A 87 8.52 7.46 6.45
CA LYS A 87 9.73 7.76 7.23
C LYS A 87 9.38 8.21 8.64
N ALA A 88 8.44 9.15 8.76
CA ALA A 88 8.03 9.71 10.06
C ALA A 88 7.39 8.66 10.98
N ASN A 89 6.54 7.79 10.43
CA ASN A 89 5.74 6.85 11.22
C ASN A 89 6.47 5.52 11.53
N LEU A 90 7.27 5.01 10.60
CA LEU A 90 7.99 3.74 10.78
C LEU A 90 9.46 3.92 11.16
N GLY A 91 9.97 5.16 11.12
CA GLY A 91 11.37 5.46 11.38
C GLY A 91 12.32 4.92 10.28
N ILE A 92 11.81 4.79 9.07
CA ILE A 92 12.62 4.49 7.89
C ILE A 92 13.47 5.72 7.59
N ASN A 93 14.77 5.54 7.33
CA ASN A 93 15.66 6.65 6.99
C ASN A 93 15.73 6.86 5.47
N GLU A 94 15.68 5.77 4.71
CA GLU A 94 15.94 5.80 3.29
C GLU A 94 14.99 4.86 2.53
N PHE A 95 14.53 5.31 1.36
CA PHE A 95 13.92 4.44 0.34
C PHE A 95 14.97 4.13 -0.71
N VAL A 96 15.11 2.86 -1.06
CA VAL A 96 16.07 2.37 -2.03
C VAL A 96 15.35 1.84 -3.27
N ASP A 97 15.97 2.00 -4.45
CA ASP A 97 15.41 1.52 -5.72
C ASP A 97 15.78 0.05 -5.98
N ASP A 98 16.95 -0.38 -5.51
CA ASP A 98 17.43 -1.74 -5.66
C ASP A 98 16.83 -2.71 -4.64
N ALA A 99 16.95 -4.01 -4.90
CA ALA A 99 16.52 -5.05 -3.98
C ALA A 99 17.23 -4.91 -2.62
N ILE A 100 16.44 -5.02 -1.55
CA ILE A 100 16.96 -4.91 -0.18
C ILE A 100 17.76 -6.16 0.16
N ASP A 101 19.06 -5.98 0.44
CA ASP A 101 19.85 -6.99 1.09
C ASP A 101 19.64 -6.91 2.62
N ILE A 102 18.93 -7.89 3.15
CA ILE A 102 18.50 -7.95 4.55
C ILE A 102 19.68 -7.91 5.53
N ASP A 103 20.86 -8.35 5.12
CA ASP A 103 22.04 -8.39 5.98
C ASP A 103 22.71 -7.03 6.13
N THR A 104 22.46 -6.11 5.18
CA THR A 104 22.97 -4.73 5.21
C THR A 104 22.05 -3.75 5.93
N VAL A 105 20.81 -4.18 6.27
CA VAL A 105 19.82 -3.32 6.93
C VAL A 105 20.16 -3.14 8.41
N ASP A 106 20.22 -1.89 8.85
CA ASP A 106 20.34 -1.55 10.27
C ASP A 106 18.97 -1.51 10.95
N PHE A 107 18.81 -2.34 11.93
CA PHE A 107 17.59 -2.38 12.74
C PHE A 107 17.75 -1.60 14.06
N GLY A 108 18.97 -1.36 14.52
CA GLY A 108 19.19 -0.81 15.85
C GLY A 108 18.38 -1.56 16.91
N ASN A 109 17.65 -0.81 17.75
CA ASN A 109 16.72 -1.35 18.75
C ASN A 109 15.28 -1.49 18.22
N ARG A 110 15.04 -1.24 16.92
CA ARG A 110 13.72 -1.29 16.29
C ARG A 110 13.47 -2.65 15.63
N LEU A 111 12.20 -2.92 15.32
CA LEU A 111 11.80 -4.13 14.63
C LEU A 111 11.70 -3.93 13.12
N ILE A 112 11.58 -2.70 12.69
CA ILE A 112 11.55 -2.28 11.29
C ILE A 112 12.95 -1.77 10.96
N GLY A 113 13.46 -2.17 9.81
CA GLY A 113 14.77 -1.72 9.33
C GLY A 113 14.76 -0.24 8.95
N ASP A 114 15.95 0.33 8.86
CA ASP A 114 16.17 1.73 8.50
C ASP A 114 15.93 2.03 7.00
N LYS A 115 15.83 0.99 6.17
CA LYS A 115 15.60 1.10 4.72
C LYS A 115 14.29 0.42 4.35
N ALA A 116 13.61 0.95 3.32
CA ALA A 116 12.47 0.33 2.66
C ALA A 116 12.63 0.47 1.15
N ARG A 117 11.84 -0.26 0.37
CA ARG A 117 11.83 -0.18 -1.09
C ARG A 117 10.43 0.03 -1.59
N VAL A 118 10.26 1.01 -2.48
CA VAL A 118 9.08 1.12 -3.32
C VAL A 118 9.32 0.27 -4.57
N ILE A 119 8.64 -0.87 -4.67
CA ILE A 119 8.74 -1.74 -5.84
C ILE A 119 8.03 -1.08 -7.01
N GLU A 120 6.83 -0.57 -6.74
CA GLU A 120 6.01 0.08 -7.73
C GLU A 120 5.07 1.08 -7.07
N TYR A 121 4.93 2.25 -7.69
CA TYR A 121 3.99 3.29 -7.31
C TYR A 121 3.25 3.74 -8.56
N ARG A 122 1.92 3.60 -8.58
CA ARG A 122 1.10 3.98 -9.73
C ARG A 122 0.10 5.05 -9.32
N ILE A 123 -0.06 6.05 -10.15
CA ILE A 123 -1.12 7.04 -10.02
C ILE A 123 -2.02 6.92 -11.24
N TYR A 124 -3.30 6.85 -10.99
CA TYR A 124 -4.33 6.89 -12.01
C TYR A 124 -5.09 8.20 -11.86
N ASN A 125 -4.81 9.17 -12.73
CA ASN A 125 -5.59 10.39 -12.81
C ASN A 125 -6.75 10.16 -13.76
N VAL A 126 -7.97 10.13 -13.23
CA VAL A 126 -9.19 9.89 -13.99
C VAL A 126 -9.85 11.24 -14.27
N PHE A 127 -9.93 11.59 -15.54
CA PHE A 127 -10.57 12.79 -16.03
C PHE A 127 -11.88 12.39 -16.71
N ASN A 128 -12.99 12.59 -16.03
CA ASN A 128 -14.30 12.44 -16.64
C ASN A 128 -14.52 13.59 -17.61
N GLY A 129 -15.01 13.30 -18.82
CA GLY A 129 -15.30 14.32 -19.79
C GLY A 129 -16.36 15.30 -19.26
N THR A 130 -16.17 16.59 -19.48
CA THR A 130 -17.25 17.56 -19.26
C THR A 130 -18.15 17.58 -20.48
N PRO A 131 -19.47 17.35 -20.33
CA PRO A 131 -20.39 17.50 -21.45
C PRO A 131 -20.27 18.90 -22.00
N ALA A 132 -20.21 19.03 -23.30
CA ALA A 132 -20.27 20.34 -23.95
C ALA A 132 -21.52 21.06 -23.47
N LYS A 133 -21.37 22.28 -22.94
CA LYS A 133 -22.52 23.09 -22.52
C LYS A 133 -23.23 23.55 -23.76
N VAL A 134 -24.27 22.81 -24.13
CA VAL A 134 -25.14 23.15 -25.26
C VAL A 134 -26.14 24.19 -24.75
N VAL A 135 -26.04 25.42 -25.25
CA VAL A 135 -27.08 26.44 -25.01
C VAL A 135 -28.10 26.33 -26.14
N PRO A 136 -29.34 25.90 -25.84
CA PRO A 136 -30.37 25.87 -26.83
C PRO A 136 -30.58 27.30 -27.36
N SER A 137 -30.69 27.45 -28.67
CA SER A 137 -31.06 28.72 -29.28
C SER A 137 -32.56 28.98 -29.05
N ASP A 138 -32.94 30.18 -28.67
CA ASP A 138 -34.33 30.59 -28.59
C ASP A 138 -35.02 30.66 -29.98
N ASP A 139 -34.21 30.61 -31.05
CA ASP A 139 -34.70 30.52 -32.44
C ASP A 139 -34.58 29.06 -32.91
N PRO A 140 -35.73 28.38 -33.21
CA PRO A 140 -35.76 27.01 -33.67
C PRO A 140 -35.06 26.77 -35.03
N LYS A 141 -34.65 27.83 -35.73
CA LYS A 141 -33.90 27.75 -36.99
C LYS A 141 -32.38 27.82 -36.80
N LEU A 142 -31.92 28.19 -35.61
CA LEU A 142 -30.50 28.26 -35.29
C LEU A 142 -30.06 26.97 -34.58
N GLN A 143 -28.93 26.45 -35.02
CA GLN A 143 -28.33 25.31 -34.32
C GLN A 143 -27.89 25.71 -32.91
N PRO A 144 -27.97 24.81 -31.94
CA PRO A 144 -27.51 25.08 -30.58
C PRO A 144 -26.01 25.49 -30.59
N ILE A 145 -25.68 26.50 -29.78
CA ILE A 145 -24.31 26.99 -29.67
C ILE A 145 -23.57 26.10 -28.68
N VAL A 146 -22.53 25.44 -29.12
CA VAL A 146 -21.59 24.70 -28.25
C VAL A 146 -20.63 25.71 -27.64
N LEU A 147 -20.74 25.94 -26.32
CA LEU A 147 -19.95 26.95 -25.60
C LEU A 147 -18.60 26.44 -25.07
N ALA A 148 -18.34 25.15 -25.16
CA ALA A 148 -17.07 24.54 -24.73
C ALA A 148 -16.62 23.48 -25.71
N GLU A 149 -15.29 23.39 -25.93
CA GLU A 149 -14.70 22.26 -26.61
C GLU A 149 -14.96 20.99 -25.79
N GLU A 150 -15.41 19.92 -26.44
CA GLU A 150 -15.55 18.61 -25.82
C GLU A 150 -14.17 18.11 -25.39
N LYS A 151 -13.89 18.09 -24.10
CA LYS A 151 -12.74 17.38 -23.57
C LYS A 151 -13.18 15.93 -23.33
N GLY A 152 -12.65 15.00 -24.10
CA GLY A 152 -12.91 13.58 -23.92
C GLY A 152 -12.50 13.09 -22.52
N ALA A 153 -13.15 12.03 -22.06
CA ALA A 153 -12.75 11.36 -20.84
C ALA A 153 -11.41 10.65 -21.05
N GLU A 154 -10.50 10.74 -20.09
CA GLU A 154 -9.14 10.20 -20.18
C GLU A 154 -8.68 9.63 -18.84
N ILE A 155 -7.94 8.53 -18.86
CA ILE A 155 -7.20 8.02 -17.72
C ILE A 155 -5.71 8.11 -18.04
N VAL A 156 -4.99 8.89 -17.22
CA VAL A 156 -3.54 9.00 -17.30
C VAL A 156 -2.92 8.16 -16.19
N LYS A 157 -2.20 7.10 -16.58
CA LYS A 157 -1.45 6.23 -15.69
C LYS A 157 0.01 6.71 -15.60
N CYS A 158 0.45 7.05 -14.40
CA CYS A 158 1.83 7.34 -14.10
C CYS A 158 2.40 6.19 -13.26
N VAL A 159 3.50 5.60 -13.70
CA VAL A 159 4.16 4.48 -13.02
C VAL A 159 5.56 4.87 -12.62
N TYR A 160 5.86 4.79 -11.33
CA TYR A 160 7.23 4.82 -10.80
C TYR A 160 7.70 3.41 -10.54
N LYS A 161 8.81 3.06 -11.13
CA LYS A 161 9.46 1.77 -10.97
C LYS A 161 10.96 1.90 -11.22
N ASP A 162 11.76 1.23 -10.40
CA ASP A 162 13.22 1.24 -10.51
C ASP A 162 13.80 2.67 -10.66
N GLY A 163 13.36 3.59 -9.79
CA GLY A 163 13.84 4.97 -9.75
C GLY A 163 13.31 5.89 -10.87
N THR A 164 12.43 5.40 -11.76
CA THR A 164 11.99 6.17 -12.94
C THR A 164 10.48 6.27 -13.06
N TRP A 165 10.01 7.45 -13.53
CA TRP A 165 8.62 7.67 -13.89
C TRP A 165 8.36 7.41 -15.38
N LYS A 166 7.26 6.70 -15.66
CA LYS A 166 6.65 6.60 -16.99
C LYS A 166 5.21 7.06 -16.88
N SER A 167 4.70 7.75 -17.92
CA SER A 167 3.32 8.24 -17.95
C SER A 167 2.73 7.94 -19.31
N ASP A 168 1.59 7.26 -19.33
CA ASP A 168 0.88 6.88 -20.54
C ASP A 168 -0.62 7.19 -20.38
N ALA A 169 -1.25 7.73 -21.42
CA ALA A 169 -2.70 7.75 -21.53
C ALA A 169 -3.20 6.35 -21.87
N ILE A 170 -4.05 5.76 -21.01
CA ILE A 170 -4.50 4.37 -21.18
C ILE A 170 -5.81 4.33 -21.98
N VAL A 171 -6.70 5.24 -21.68
CA VAL A 171 -8.03 5.29 -22.30
C VAL A 171 -8.32 6.73 -22.65
N ALA A 172 -8.58 6.97 -23.92
CA ALA A 172 -9.18 8.20 -24.41
C ALA A 172 -10.47 7.81 -25.11
N SER A 173 -11.62 8.26 -24.60
CA SER A 173 -12.89 8.12 -25.30
C SER A 173 -13.27 9.44 -25.91
N THR A 174 -13.51 9.45 -27.22
CA THR A 174 -14.29 10.50 -27.86
C THR A 174 -15.75 10.21 -27.55
N PRO A 175 -16.51 11.16 -27.00
CA PRO A 175 -17.88 10.92 -26.62
C PRO A 175 -18.77 10.77 -27.85
N ASP A 176 -19.34 9.58 -28.05
CA ASP A 176 -20.59 9.43 -28.75
C ASP A 176 -21.70 9.72 -27.73
N TYR A 177 -22.23 10.93 -27.74
CA TYR A 177 -23.45 11.42 -27.08
C TYR A 177 -24.00 10.60 -25.89
N ILE A 178 -23.41 10.70 -24.68
CA ILE A 178 -23.87 10.02 -23.46
C ILE A 178 -23.98 11.05 -22.33
N GLU A 179 -25.12 11.04 -21.60
CA GLU A 179 -25.44 11.97 -20.52
C GLU A 179 -24.54 11.89 -19.28
N ASP A 180 -23.80 10.76 -19.07
CA ASP A 180 -22.88 10.57 -17.95
C ASP A 180 -21.53 10.03 -18.43
N TYR A 181 -20.51 10.88 -18.41
CA TYR A 181 -19.14 10.52 -18.82
C TYR A 181 -18.36 9.89 -17.66
N HIS A 182 -18.71 8.68 -17.27
CA HIS A 182 -17.88 7.90 -16.40
C HIS A 182 -16.99 6.97 -17.21
N ILE A 183 -15.67 7.15 -17.06
CA ILE A 183 -14.68 6.28 -17.67
C ILE A 183 -14.16 5.29 -16.62
N SER A 184 -14.00 4.06 -17.01
CA SER A 184 -13.40 3.02 -16.16
C SER A 184 -12.38 2.20 -16.92
N TYR A 185 -11.37 1.73 -16.21
CA TYR A 185 -10.30 0.89 -16.72
C TYR A 185 -10.09 -0.30 -15.80
N TYR A 186 -10.12 -1.51 -16.35
CA TYR A 186 -9.83 -2.71 -15.58
C TYR A 186 -8.32 -2.99 -15.59
N GLU A 187 -7.68 -2.88 -14.42
CA GLU A 187 -6.26 -3.19 -14.25
C GLU A 187 -6.09 -4.68 -13.94
N ASN A 188 -5.65 -5.45 -14.93
CA ASN A 188 -5.53 -6.92 -14.82
C ASN A 188 -4.59 -7.36 -13.70
N ASP A 189 -3.50 -6.63 -13.45
CA ASP A 189 -2.50 -6.98 -12.44
C ASP A 189 -3.04 -6.84 -11.00
N LEU A 190 -4.05 -6.00 -10.83
CA LEU A 190 -4.65 -5.69 -9.53
C LEU A 190 -5.96 -6.43 -9.30
N ASP A 191 -6.58 -6.94 -10.38
CA ASP A 191 -7.95 -7.47 -10.38
C ASP A 191 -8.97 -6.42 -9.86
N GLU A 192 -8.75 -5.14 -10.25
CA GLU A 192 -9.51 -3.98 -9.78
C GLU A 192 -9.95 -3.10 -10.94
N THR A 193 -11.13 -2.49 -10.81
CA THR A 193 -11.62 -1.47 -11.74
C THR A 193 -11.25 -0.08 -11.23
N ILE A 194 -10.57 0.69 -12.07
CA ILE A 194 -10.18 2.07 -11.80
C ILE A 194 -11.19 2.99 -12.48
N ASP A 195 -12.05 3.60 -11.69
CA ASP A 195 -13.09 4.55 -12.10
C ASP A 195 -12.93 5.92 -11.44
N GLN A 196 -11.96 6.04 -10.54
CA GLN A 196 -11.66 7.23 -9.75
C GLN A 196 -10.16 7.48 -9.71
N THR A 197 -9.77 8.75 -9.52
CA THR A 197 -8.38 9.11 -9.29
C THR A 197 -7.86 8.35 -8.07
N SER A 198 -6.79 7.58 -8.27
CA SER A 198 -6.31 6.62 -7.27
C SER A 198 -4.81 6.40 -7.32
N ILE A 199 -4.28 5.87 -6.23
CA ILE A 199 -2.87 5.52 -6.07
C ILE A 199 -2.75 4.05 -5.72
N TYR A 200 -1.89 3.34 -6.43
CA TYR A 200 -1.46 1.99 -6.07
C TYR A 200 -0.01 2.01 -5.59
N VAL A 201 0.25 1.29 -4.52
CA VAL A 201 1.60 1.17 -3.94
C VAL A 201 1.93 -0.28 -3.68
N GLU A 202 3.13 -0.69 -4.08
CA GLU A 202 3.75 -1.96 -3.70
C GLU A 202 5.10 -1.68 -3.03
N LEU A 203 5.27 -2.22 -1.80
CA LEU A 203 6.41 -1.95 -0.92
C LEU A 203 7.07 -3.21 -0.40
N GLU A 204 8.37 -3.12 -0.15
CA GLU A 204 9.15 -4.04 0.67
C GLU A 204 9.67 -3.35 1.91
N ILE A 205 9.39 -3.93 3.08
CA ILE A 205 9.80 -3.40 4.38
C ILE A 205 10.52 -4.52 5.14
N PRO A 206 11.80 -4.36 5.45
CA PRO A 206 12.54 -5.32 6.25
C PRO A 206 12.11 -5.26 7.71
N ILE A 207 11.90 -6.43 8.30
CA ILE A 207 11.51 -6.59 9.69
C ILE A 207 12.41 -7.59 10.39
N LYS A 208 12.49 -7.48 11.72
CA LYS A 208 13.04 -8.53 12.58
C LYS A 208 12.00 -8.99 13.61
N THR A 209 11.96 -10.27 13.85
CA THR A 209 11.05 -10.92 14.79
C THR A 209 11.81 -11.85 15.72
N LEU A 210 11.14 -12.42 16.73
CA LEU A 210 11.74 -13.34 17.69
C LEU A 210 13.03 -12.80 18.30
N HIS A 211 12.90 -11.74 19.12
CA HIS A 211 14.03 -11.10 19.80
C HIS A 211 15.16 -10.63 18.86
N GLY A 212 14.83 -10.35 17.60
CA GLY A 212 15.78 -9.85 16.61
C GLY A 212 16.64 -10.92 15.93
N GLN A 213 16.34 -12.19 16.12
CA GLN A 213 17.11 -13.28 15.52
C GLN A 213 16.63 -13.66 14.11
N ILE A 214 15.34 -13.47 13.83
CA ILE A 214 14.78 -13.78 12.51
C ILE A 214 14.52 -12.45 11.78
N LYS A 215 15.26 -12.25 10.70
CA LYS A 215 15.06 -11.15 9.77
C LYS A 215 14.22 -11.61 8.58
N GLY A 216 13.40 -10.74 8.04
CA GLY A 216 12.57 -11.03 6.86
C GLY A 216 12.11 -9.74 6.18
N ILE A 217 11.46 -9.88 5.03
CA ILE A 217 10.89 -8.77 4.27
C ILE A 217 9.38 -8.97 4.21
N ILE A 218 8.63 -7.95 4.59
CA ILE A 218 7.18 -7.88 4.36
C ILE A 218 6.97 -7.14 3.04
N ARG A 219 6.22 -7.77 2.12
CA ARG A 219 5.70 -7.13 0.92
C ARG A 219 4.24 -6.79 1.11
N GLN A 220 3.86 -5.55 0.82
CA GLN A 220 2.50 -5.05 0.92
C GLN A 220 2.08 -4.37 -0.37
N LYS A 221 0.79 -4.53 -0.71
CA LYS A 221 0.15 -3.91 -1.87
C LYS A 221 -1.13 -3.25 -1.43
N LYS A 222 -1.37 -2.01 -1.86
CA LYS A 222 -2.59 -1.26 -1.53
C LYS A 222 -2.98 -0.34 -2.67
N LEU A 223 -4.29 -0.21 -2.87
CA LEU A 223 -4.93 0.78 -3.72
C LEU A 223 -5.71 1.78 -2.87
N PHE A 224 -5.58 3.06 -3.16
CA PHE A 224 -6.24 4.17 -2.47
C PHE A 224 -6.98 5.02 -3.50
N SER A 225 -8.26 5.27 -3.30
CA SER A 225 -9.08 6.17 -4.13
C SER A 225 -9.35 7.50 -3.43
N VAL A 226 -9.42 8.59 -4.18
CA VAL A 226 -9.70 9.94 -3.64
C VAL A 226 -11.08 10.02 -3.00
N ASP A 227 -12.09 9.41 -3.59
CA ASP A 227 -13.49 9.50 -3.09
C ASP A 227 -13.75 8.71 -1.78
N LYS A 228 -12.81 7.87 -1.36
CA LYS A 228 -12.89 7.22 -0.04
C LYS A 228 -12.39 8.11 1.09
N VAL A 229 -11.96 9.34 0.78
CA VAL A 229 -11.37 10.30 1.72
C VAL A 229 -12.35 11.44 2.05
N LEU A 230 -13.39 11.62 1.25
CA LEU A 230 -14.47 12.59 1.44
C LEU A 230 -15.70 11.93 2.05
#